data_b22af4eaf26dbb6d7cd3ca87fcb7d2db
#
_entry.id   b22af4eaf26dbb6d7cd3ca87fcb7d2db
#
_cell.length_a   1.000
_cell.length_b   1.000
_cell.length_c   1.000
_cell.angle_alpha   90.00
_cell.angle_beta   90.00
_cell.angle_gamma   90.00
#
_symmetry.space_group_name_H-M   'P 1'
#
loop_
_entity.id
_entity.type
_entity.pdbx_description
1 polymer ?
#
loop_
_entity_poly.entity_id
_entity_poly.type
_entity_poly.pdbx_seq_one_letter_code
_entity_poly.pdbx_strand_id
1 'polypeptide(L)'
;MKASEIKKLVTGSKRVLIWVDGSGNQWIGDGMRGMYAADDCIRLNEGNVLSVLDVDKDKREKIRCSMGPSYDPRLSILPDEENDIQLRPVLSVYYADELITLMRSEDGELFGVRQSAIKPANAKYGLAFFLRRREGMAPWIACFEDMMASAVLLPEPSRTTEYIMTAIKSMGNYKIVNYEKPAEEEAEPEE
;
A
#
# COMPACT_ATOMS: atom_id res chain seq x y z
N MET A 1 1.32 8.67 -8.19
CA MET A 1 0.61 8.71 -6.87
C MET A 1 -0.52 9.74 -6.86
N LYS A 2 -1.52 9.58 -5.95
CA LYS A 2 -2.61 10.56 -5.74
C LYS A 2 -2.25 11.56 -4.64
N ALA A 3 -1.78 12.74 -4.99
CA ALA A 3 -1.39 13.77 -4.03
C ALA A 3 -2.50 14.12 -3.01
N SER A 4 -3.77 14.18 -3.44
CA SER A 4 -4.90 14.45 -2.55
C SER A 4 -5.13 13.36 -1.49
N GLU A 5 -4.87 12.10 -1.81
CA GLU A 5 -4.99 11.01 -0.85
C GLU A 5 -3.81 10.98 0.11
N ILE A 6 -2.59 11.29 -0.37
CA ILE A 6 -1.43 11.47 0.51
C ILE A 6 -1.63 12.66 1.45
N LYS A 7 -2.16 13.78 0.95
CA LYS A 7 -2.56 14.92 1.79
C LYS A 7 -3.47 14.49 2.95
N LYS A 8 -4.51 13.69 2.67
CA LYS A 8 -5.41 13.16 3.69
C LYS A 8 -4.68 12.27 4.70
N LEU A 9 -3.85 11.36 4.20
CA LEU A 9 -3.08 10.42 5.03
C LEU A 9 -2.16 11.17 6.00
N VAL A 10 -1.34 12.10 5.51
CA VAL A 10 -0.37 12.84 6.33
C VAL A 10 -1.03 13.84 7.26
N THR A 11 -2.16 14.43 6.86
CA THR A 11 -2.95 15.33 7.73
C THR A 11 -3.58 14.56 8.87
N GLY A 12 -4.09 13.35 8.61
CA GLY A 12 -4.67 12.48 9.63
C GLY A 12 -3.64 11.94 10.61
N SER A 13 -2.49 11.50 10.14
CA SER A 13 -1.39 10.99 10.98
C SER A 13 -0.56 12.10 11.63
N LYS A 14 -0.68 13.34 11.17
CA LYS A 14 0.14 14.50 11.57
C LYS A 14 1.64 14.27 11.35
N ARG A 15 1.98 13.46 10.38
CA ARG A 15 3.36 13.07 10.08
C ARG A 15 3.59 12.92 8.59
N VAL A 16 4.72 13.44 8.10
CA VAL A 16 5.27 13.19 6.77
C VAL A 16 6.65 12.62 6.92
N LEU A 17 6.89 11.51 6.28
CA LEU A 17 8.21 10.93 6.12
C LEU A 17 8.58 10.95 4.65
N ILE A 18 9.77 11.45 4.34
CA ILE A 18 10.37 11.44 3.02
C ILE A 18 11.56 10.51 3.06
N TRP A 19 11.63 9.58 2.13
CA TRP A 19 12.73 8.63 2.03
C TRP A 19 13.32 8.63 0.63
N VAL A 20 14.58 8.30 0.52
CA VAL A 20 15.26 8.14 -0.78
C VAL A 20 15.75 6.70 -0.85
N ASP A 21 15.37 5.98 -1.90
CA ASP A 21 15.84 4.62 -2.11
C ASP A 21 17.26 4.56 -2.66
N GLY A 22 17.81 3.35 -2.80
CA GLY A 22 19.18 3.14 -3.30
C GLY A 22 19.42 3.63 -4.72
N SER A 23 18.36 3.85 -5.51
CA SER A 23 18.42 4.37 -6.89
C SER A 23 18.17 5.88 -6.96
N GLY A 24 17.93 6.53 -5.83
CA GLY A 24 17.68 7.97 -5.75
C GLY A 24 16.22 8.37 -5.90
N ASN A 25 15.28 7.41 -6.06
CA ASN A 25 13.87 7.71 -6.11
C ASN A 25 13.35 8.16 -4.74
N GLN A 26 12.44 9.11 -4.74
CA GLN A 26 11.85 9.60 -3.50
C GLN A 26 10.55 8.87 -3.19
N TRP A 27 10.38 8.58 -1.91
CA TRP A 27 9.17 7.99 -1.34
C TRP A 27 8.60 8.93 -0.29
N ILE A 28 7.29 9.07 -0.28
CA ILE A 28 6.58 9.93 0.66
C ILE A 28 5.44 9.15 1.32
N GLY A 29 5.26 9.33 2.61
CA GLY A 29 4.16 8.69 3.35
C GLY A 29 4.15 9.10 4.81
N ASP A 30 3.44 8.36 5.63
CA ASP A 30 3.43 8.56 7.09
C ASP A 30 4.37 7.58 7.83
N GLY A 31 4.91 6.59 7.10
CA GLY A 31 5.76 5.54 7.67
C GLY A 31 5.02 4.56 8.58
N MET A 32 3.69 4.71 8.74
CA MET A 32 2.85 3.85 9.58
C MET A 32 1.86 3.02 8.76
N ARG A 33 1.38 3.55 7.66
CA ARG A 33 0.44 2.88 6.75
C ARG A 33 1.10 2.52 5.44
N GLY A 34 1.98 3.40 4.94
CA GLY A 34 2.71 3.16 3.71
C GLY A 34 3.62 4.29 3.30
N MET A 35 4.42 3.98 2.29
CA MET A 35 5.28 4.89 1.55
C MET A 35 4.91 4.80 0.08
N TYR A 36 4.88 5.90 -0.63
CA TYR A 36 4.41 6.02 -2.01
C TYR A 36 5.50 6.66 -2.85
N ALA A 37 5.78 6.08 -4.02
CA ALA A 37 6.75 6.64 -4.95
C ALA A 37 6.32 8.04 -5.37
N ALA A 38 7.17 9.02 -5.16
CA ALA A 38 6.94 10.39 -5.60
C ALA A 38 7.31 10.54 -7.08
N ASP A 39 6.60 11.45 -7.78
CA ASP A 39 6.96 11.79 -9.14
C ASP A 39 8.29 12.56 -9.15
N ASP A 40 9.16 12.28 -10.11
CA ASP A 40 10.52 12.86 -10.21
C ASP A 40 10.55 14.34 -10.56
N CYS A 41 9.38 14.95 -10.83
CA CYS A 41 9.29 16.35 -11.27
C CYS A 41 9.74 17.36 -10.21
N ILE A 42 9.64 17.01 -8.92
CA ILE A 42 9.96 17.93 -7.81
C ILE A 42 10.72 17.18 -6.72
N ARG A 43 11.92 17.64 -6.40
CA ARG A 43 12.67 17.10 -5.27
C ARG A 43 12.01 17.55 -3.96
N LEU A 44 11.46 16.59 -3.23
CA LEU A 44 10.82 16.82 -1.94
C LEU A 44 11.85 16.93 -0.82
N ASN A 45 11.57 17.81 0.14
CA ASN A 45 12.30 17.96 1.38
C ASN A 45 11.36 18.46 2.49
N GLU A 46 11.84 18.52 3.72
CA GLU A 46 11.04 18.95 4.87
C GLU A 46 10.43 20.34 4.71
N GLY A 47 11.10 21.25 4.01
CA GLY A 47 10.66 22.62 3.81
C GLY A 47 9.59 22.80 2.73
N ASN A 48 9.54 21.93 1.71
CA ASN A 48 8.63 22.09 0.57
C ASN A 48 7.47 21.08 0.54
N VAL A 49 7.60 19.95 1.18
CA VAL A 49 6.67 18.80 1.04
C VAL A 49 5.21 19.17 1.33
N LEU A 50 4.96 19.92 2.40
CA LEU A 50 3.59 20.32 2.76
C LEU A 50 3.00 21.34 1.77
N SER A 51 3.85 22.13 1.11
CA SER A 51 3.41 23.04 0.04
C SER A 51 3.10 22.29 -1.24
N VAL A 52 3.94 21.32 -1.61
CA VAL A 52 3.72 20.46 -2.78
C VAL A 52 2.44 19.61 -2.62
N LEU A 53 2.15 19.13 -1.40
CA LEU A 53 0.90 18.45 -1.09
C LEU A 53 -0.30 19.39 -0.92
N ASP A 54 -0.10 20.70 -1.12
CA ASP A 54 -1.14 21.73 -0.94
C ASP A 54 -1.86 21.61 0.43
N VAL A 55 -1.09 21.39 1.51
CA VAL A 55 -1.62 21.40 2.87
C VAL A 55 -1.90 22.83 3.31
N ASP A 56 -3.06 23.06 3.92
CA ASP A 56 -3.50 24.37 4.42
C ASP A 56 -2.49 24.93 5.44
N LYS A 57 -2.20 26.20 5.39
CA LYS A 57 -1.16 26.85 6.22
C LYS A 57 -1.36 26.61 7.73
N ASP A 58 -2.59 26.72 8.20
CA ASP A 58 -2.97 26.52 9.60
C ASP A 58 -2.79 25.07 10.10
N LYS A 59 -2.71 24.11 9.19
CA LYS A 59 -2.48 22.70 9.49
C LYS A 59 -1.00 22.32 9.46
N ARG A 60 -0.16 23.08 8.73
CA ARG A 60 1.26 22.74 8.53
C ARG A 60 2.04 22.67 9.82
N GLU A 61 1.81 23.59 10.75
CA GLU A 61 2.48 23.62 12.05
C GLU A 61 2.23 22.38 12.93
N LYS A 62 1.13 21.66 12.65
CA LYS A 62 0.74 20.46 13.38
C LYS A 62 1.30 19.18 12.77
N ILE A 63 1.95 19.27 11.62
CA ILE A 63 2.47 18.12 10.88
C ILE A 63 3.99 18.09 11.01
N ARG A 64 4.50 17.01 11.57
CA ARG A 64 5.94 16.77 11.67
C ARG A 64 6.46 16.22 10.34
N CYS A 65 7.37 16.94 9.71
CA CYS A 65 8.11 16.49 8.53
C CYS A 65 9.48 15.94 8.97
N SER A 66 9.91 14.84 8.35
CA SER A 66 11.24 14.28 8.60
C SER A 66 11.75 13.53 7.37
N MET A 67 13.07 13.57 7.18
CA MET A 67 13.75 12.67 6.26
C MET A 67 13.97 11.32 6.96
N GLY A 68 13.74 10.24 6.25
CA GLY A 68 14.06 8.89 6.72
C GLY A 68 15.58 8.64 6.72
N PRO A 69 16.02 7.52 7.31
CA PRO A 69 17.40 7.08 7.21
C PRO A 69 17.79 6.85 5.74
N SER A 70 19.08 6.87 5.47
CA SER A 70 19.64 6.92 4.11
C SER A 70 19.31 5.72 3.21
N TYR A 71 18.79 4.63 3.77
CA TYR A 71 18.48 3.43 2.99
C TYR A 71 17.50 2.51 3.72
N ASP A 72 16.46 2.07 3.01
CA ASP A 72 15.61 0.95 3.42
C ASP A 72 15.47 0.00 2.21
N PRO A 73 15.97 -1.23 2.29
CA PRO A 73 15.94 -2.18 1.16
C PRO A 73 14.54 -2.61 0.75
N ARG A 74 13.52 -2.30 1.56
CA ARG A 74 12.11 -2.57 1.22
C ARG A 74 11.53 -1.50 0.28
N LEU A 75 12.16 -0.31 0.23
CA LEU A 75 11.79 0.77 -0.68
C LEU A 75 12.60 0.61 -1.98
N SER A 76 11.99 0.04 -2.99
CA SER A 76 12.51 -0.09 -4.33
C SER A 76 11.34 -0.02 -5.31
N ILE A 77 11.52 0.74 -6.39
CA ILE A 77 10.54 0.77 -7.48
C ILE A 77 10.59 -0.48 -8.36
N LEU A 78 11.69 -1.22 -8.31
CA LEU A 78 11.85 -2.43 -9.10
C LEU A 78 11.36 -3.66 -8.32
N PRO A 79 10.80 -4.65 -9.00
CA PRO A 79 10.49 -5.95 -8.41
C PRO A 79 11.79 -6.67 -8.01
N ASP A 80 11.70 -7.48 -7.00
CA ASP A 80 12.73 -8.41 -6.57
C ASP A 80 12.18 -9.82 -6.80
N GLU A 81 12.46 -10.36 -7.99
CA GLU A 81 11.90 -11.64 -8.44
C GLU A 81 12.24 -12.82 -7.53
N GLU A 82 13.33 -12.73 -6.77
CA GLU A 82 13.75 -13.80 -5.86
C GLU A 82 13.05 -13.73 -4.50
N ASN A 83 12.70 -12.53 -4.05
CA ASN A 83 12.24 -12.32 -2.68
C ASN A 83 10.84 -11.70 -2.55
N ASP A 84 10.25 -11.20 -3.64
CA ASP A 84 8.90 -10.66 -3.64
C ASP A 84 7.89 -11.79 -3.93
N ILE A 85 7.03 -12.12 -2.94
CA ILE A 85 6.04 -13.21 -3.02
C ILE A 85 4.71 -12.62 -3.45
N GLN A 86 4.11 -13.13 -4.52
CA GLN A 86 2.83 -12.63 -5.02
C GLN A 86 1.73 -12.82 -3.99
N LEU A 87 0.90 -11.77 -3.82
CA LEU A 87 -0.29 -11.78 -2.99
C LEU A 87 -1.54 -11.61 -3.85
N ARG A 88 -2.58 -12.37 -3.53
CA ARG A 88 -3.89 -12.25 -4.20
C ARG A 88 -4.93 -11.73 -3.22
N PRO A 89 -5.67 -10.66 -3.54
CA PRO A 89 -6.82 -10.24 -2.74
C PRO A 89 -7.85 -11.37 -2.65
N VAL A 90 -8.31 -11.64 -1.43
CA VAL A 90 -9.28 -12.73 -1.18
C VAL A 90 -10.62 -12.17 -0.76
N LEU A 91 -10.61 -11.16 0.10
CA LEU A 91 -11.80 -10.66 0.77
C LEU A 91 -11.55 -9.26 1.30
N SER A 92 -12.58 -8.41 1.29
CA SER A 92 -12.56 -7.13 2.02
C SER A 92 -13.62 -7.15 3.11
N VAL A 93 -13.22 -6.74 4.31
CA VAL A 93 -14.10 -6.70 5.49
C VAL A 93 -14.07 -5.32 6.14
N TYR A 94 -15.19 -4.91 6.72
CA TYR A 94 -15.27 -3.72 7.54
C TYR A 94 -14.88 -4.08 8.97
N TYR A 95 -13.81 -3.48 9.46
CA TYR A 95 -13.31 -3.70 10.81
C TYR A 95 -12.81 -2.39 11.40
N ALA A 96 -13.25 -2.05 12.62
CA ALA A 96 -12.90 -0.81 13.32
C ALA A 96 -13.04 0.45 12.43
N ASP A 97 -14.21 0.59 11.79
CA ASP A 97 -14.59 1.71 10.92
C ASP A 97 -13.74 1.90 9.65
N GLU A 98 -12.95 0.88 9.30
CA GLU A 98 -12.12 0.91 8.10
C GLU A 98 -12.26 -0.38 7.29
N LEU A 99 -12.20 -0.27 5.96
CA LEU A 99 -12.22 -1.41 5.06
C LEU A 99 -10.81 -2.00 4.98
N ILE A 100 -10.67 -3.26 5.39
CA ILE A 100 -9.43 -4.04 5.32
C ILE A 100 -9.57 -5.06 4.20
N THR A 101 -8.62 -5.06 3.27
CA THR A 101 -8.49 -6.11 2.25
C THR A 101 -7.54 -7.17 2.76
N LEU A 102 -8.04 -8.40 2.83
CA LEU A 102 -7.24 -9.59 3.13
C LEU A 102 -6.63 -10.10 1.82
N MET A 103 -5.35 -10.38 1.86
CA MET A 103 -4.57 -10.91 0.76
C MET A 103 -3.92 -12.21 1.18
N ARG A 104 -3.80 -13.17 0.27
CA ARG A 104 -3.20 -14.47 0.51
C ARG A 104 -1.96 -14.66 -0.34
N SER A 105 -0.89 -15.16 0.27
CA SER A 105 0.28 -15.67 -0.44
C SER A 105 0.03 -17.08 -1.01
N GLU A 106 0.89 -17.55 -1.88
CA GLU A 106 0.84 -18.93 -2.39
C GLU A 106 0.99 -19.96 -1.29
N ASP A 107 1.76 -19.67 -0.25
CA ASP A 107 1.93 -20.51 0.95
C ASP A 107 0.71 -20.54 1.86
N GLY A 108 -0.33 -19.75 1.53
CA GLY A 108 -1.57 -19.66 2.31
C GLY A 108 -1.54 -18.66 3.46
N GLU A 109 -0.46 -17.93 3.68
CA GLU A 109 -0.41 -16.86 4.68
C GLU A 109 -1.36 -15.71 4.32
N LEU A 110 -1.95 -15.08 5.33
CA LEU A 110 -2.90 -13.99 5.16
C LEU A 110 -2.36 -12.67 5.71
N PHE A 111 -2.53 -11.63 4.92
CA PHE A 111 -2.12 -10.27 5.25
C PHE A 111 -3.31 -9.33 5.07
N GLY A 112 -3.58 -8.49 6.06
CA GLY A 112 -4.59 -7.45 5.97
C GLY A 112 -3.96 -6.11 5.57
N VAL A 113 -4.60 -5.36 4.68
CA VAL A 113 -4.20 -3.99 4.33
C VAL A 113 -5.41 -3.08 4.34
N ARG A 114 -5.26 -1.91 4.94
CA ARG A 114 -6.31 -0.89 4.94
C ARG A 114 -6.51 -0.31 3.55
N GLN A 115 -7.74 -0.19 3.13
CA GLN A 115 -8.06 0.45 1.85
C GLN A 115 -7.59 1.91 1.78
N SER A 116 -7.59 2.61 2.91
CA SER A 116 -7.05 3.97 2.99
C SER A 116 -5.55 4.04 2.66
N ALA A 117 -4.79 2.96 2.91
CA ALA A 117 -3.39 2.84 2.52
C ALA A 117 -3.21 2.49 1.03
N ILE A 118 -4.15 1.77 0.43
CA ILE A 118 -4.08 1.41 -1.00
C ILE A 118 -4.43 2.60 -1.90
N LYS A 119 -5.40 3.42 -1.51
CA LYS A 119 -5.93 4.54 -2.32
C LYS A 119 -4.88 5.51 -2.88
N PRO A 120 -3.83 5.90 -2.13
CA PRO A 120 -2.81 6.81 -2.67
C PRO A 120 -1.95 6.24 -3.80
N ALA A 121 -1.88 4.93 -3.95
CA ALA A 121 -1.12 4.27 -5.03
C ALA A 121 -1.66 4.63 -6.43
N ASN A 122 -2.96 5.02 -6.52
CA ASN A 122 -3.58 5.56 -7.73
C ASN A 122 -3.44 4.70 -8.99
N ALA A 123 -3.62 3.40 -8.86
CA ALA A 123 -3.58 2.52 -10.02
C ALA A 123 -4.65 2.86 -11.05
N LYS A 124 -4.23 3.08 -12.27
CA LYS A 124 -5.11 3.29 -13.43
C LYS A 124 -5.58 1.95 -14.02
N TYR A 125 -4.71 0.95 -14.00
CA TYR A 125 -4.93 -0.36 -14.64
C TYR A 125 -5.04 -1.53 -13.65
N GLY A 126 -5.11 -1.24 -12.37
CA GLY A 126 -5.10 -2.22 -11.30
C GLY A 126 -3.73 -2.35 -10.64
N LEU A 127 -3.71 -2.96 -9.47
CA LEU A 127 -2.48 -3.18 -8.70
C LEU A 127 -2.21 -4.68 -8.59
N ALA A 128 -0.97 -5.06 -8.85
CA ALA A 128 -0.43 -6.31 -8.37
C ALA A 128 0.19 -6.11 -6.99
N PHE A 129 0.04 -7.09 -6.12
CA PHE A 129 0.51 -7.00 -4.74
C PHE A 129 1.56 -8.08 -4.50
N PHE A 130 2.66 -7.69 -3.85
CA PHE A 130 3.74 -8.61 -3.50
C PHE A 130 4.16 -8.39 -2.06
N LEU A 131 4.33 -9.46 -1.32
CA LEU A 131 4.93 -9.45 -0.01
C LEU A 131 6.44 -9.30 -0.16
N ARG A 132 6.98 -8.20 0.31
CA ARG A 132 8.41 -7.90 0.30
C ARG A 132 9.01 -8.20 1.66
N ARG A 133 9.76 -9.28 1.73
CA ARG A 133 10.49 -9.70 2.93
C ARG A 133 11.97 -9.31 2.81
N ARG A 134 12.54 -8.90 3.92
CA ARG A 134 13.99 -8.70 4.05
C ARG A 134 14.41 -9.25 5.41
N GLU A 135 15.57 -9.87 5.45
CA GLU A 135 16.09 -10.51 6.65
C GLU A 135 16.14 -9.52 7.82
N GLY A 136 15.62 -9.94 8.98
CA GLY A 136 15.57 -9.12 10.20
C GLY A 136 14.58 -7.95 10.17
N MET A 137 13.75 -7.80 9.12
CA MET A 137 12.78 -6.72 8.98
C MET A 137 11.34 -7.24 8.93
N ALA A 138 10.41 -6.43 9.44
CA ALA A 138 8.99 -6.71 9.24
C ALA A 138 8.64 -6.66 7.74
N PRO A 139 7.81 -7.58 7.23
CA PRO A 139 7.44 -7.59 5.83
C PRO A 139 6.57 -6.38 5.48
N TRP A 140 6.73 -5.88 4.26
CA TRP A 140 5.86 -4.87 3.67
C TRP A 140 5.17 -5.42 2.42
N ILE A 141 4.09 -4.78 2.00
CA ILE A 141 3.36 -5.16 0.78
C ILE A 141 3.65 -4.12 -0.28
N ALA A 142 4.40 -4.51 -1.31
CA ALA A 142 4.66 -3.68 -2.46
C ALA A 142 3.47 -3.74 -3.43
N CYS A 143 3.04 -2.58 -3.91
CA CYS A 143 1.96 -2.41 -4.88
C CYS A 143 2.58 -2.00 -6.21
N PHE A 144 2.42 -2.84 -7.22
CA PHE A 144 2.98 -2.63 -8.55
C PHE A 144 1.90 -2.20 -9.54
N GLU A 145 2.20 -1.20 -10.33
CA GLU A 145 1.48 -0.79 -11.54
C GLU A 145 2.51 -0.78 -12.67
N ASP A 146 2.21 -1.49 -13.77
CA ASP A 146 3.10 -1.57 -14.94
C ASP A 146 4.58 -1.91 -14.59
N MET A 147 4.78 -2.96 -13.81
CA MET A 147 6.11 -3.46 -13.40
C MET A 147 6.91 -2.52 -12.48
N MET A 148 6.34 -1.41 -12.03
CA MET A 148 6.98 -0.49 -11.10
C MET A 148 6.20 -0.37 -9.79
N ALA A 149 6.88 -0.43 -8.66
CA ALA A 149 6.23 -0.23 -7.37
C ALA A 149 5.81 1.23 -7.21
N SER A 150 4.51 1.45 -7.09
CA SER A 150 3.90 2.75 -6.82
C SER A 150 3.73 3.02 -5.32
N ALA A 151 3.68 1.95 -4.51
CA ALA A 151 3.57 2.05 -3.06
C ALA A 151 4.18 0.83 -2.37
N VAL A 152 4.57 1.03 -1.12
CA VAL A 152 4.94 -0.04 -0.19
C VAL A 152 4.15 0.19 1.09
N LEU A 153 3.31 -0.78 1.45
CA LEU A 153 2.31 -0.67 2.51
C LEU A 153 2.69 -1.54 3.71
N LEU A 154 2.41 -1.05 4.91
CA LEU A 154 2.51 -1.88 6.10
C LEU A 154 1.28 -2.76 6.21
N PRO A 155 1.43 -4.08 6.35
CA PRO A 155 0.30 -4.94 6.66
C PRO A 155 -0.22 -4.67 8.08
N GLU A 156 -1.50 -4.94 8.28
CA GLU A 156 -2.07 -4.98 9.63
C GLU A 156 -1.34 -6.04 10.47
N PRO A 157 -1.24 -5.84 11.79
CA PRO A 157 -0.69 -6.85 12.68
C PRO A 157 -1.35 -8.22 12.46
N SER A 158 -0.59 -9.30 12.51
CA SER A 158 -1.08 -10.68 12.33
C SER A 158 -2.28 -10.99 13.23
N ARG A 159 -2.25 -10.50 14.46
CA ARG A 159 -3.35 -10.63 15.43
C ARG A 159 -4.68 -10.06 14.92
N THR A 160 -4.66 -8.92 14.20
CA THR A 160 -5.87 -8.34 13.59
C THR A 160 -6.40 -9.26 12.50
N THR A 161 -5.54 -9.77 11.64
CA THR A 161 -5.88 -10.68 10.56
C THR A 161 -6.45 -12.00 11.10
N GLU A 162 -5.82 -12.57 12.12
CA GLU A 162 -6.29 -13.78 12.81
C GLU A 162 -7.66 -13.59 13.48
N TYR A 163 -7.88 -12.45 14.14
CA TYR A 163 -9.17 -12.12 14.73
C TYR A 163 -10.28 -12.02 13.68
N ILE A 164 -10.04 -11.33 12.57
CA ILE A 164 -10.99 -11.23 11.46
C ILE A 164 -11.32 -12.63 10.92
N MET A 165 -10.31 -13.46 10.67
CA MET A 165 -10.51 -14.83 10.17
C MET A 165 -11.27 -15.72 11.14
N THR A 166 -11.01 -15.57 12.44
CA THR A 166 -11.74 -16.30 13.47
C THR A 166 -13.21 -15.90 13.51
N ALA A 167 -13.48 -14.58 13.43
CA ALA A 167 -14.85 -14.07 13.37
C ALA A 167 -15.59 -14.57 12.12
N ILE A 168 -14.96 -14.57 10.95
CA ILE A 168 -15.55 -15.11 9.71
C ILE A 168 -15.86 -16.60 9.85
N LYS A 169 -14.94 -17.40 10.40
CA LYS A 169 -15.15 -18.83 10.62
C LYS A 169 -16.28 -19.12 11.60
N SER A 170 -16.44 -18.28 12.65
CA SER A 170 -17.50 -18.45 13.65
C SER A 170 -18.91 -18.14 13.12
N MET A 171 -19.01 -17.32 12.08
CA MET A 171 -20.28 -17.02 11.42
C MET A 171 -20.86 -18.17 10.59
N GLY A 172 -20.19 -19.30 10.50
CA GLY A 172 -20.57 -20.61 9.94
C GLY A 172 -21.43 -20.53 8.67
N ASN A 173 -20.84 -20.64 7.52
CA ASN A 173 -21.38 -20.83 6.17
C ASN A 173 -20.93 -19.83 5.11
N TYR A 174 -19.85 -19.08 5.34
CA TYR A 174 -19.28 -18.28 4.27
C TYR A 174 -18.34 -19.14 3.42
N LYS A 175 -18.78 -19.48 2.20
CA LYS A 175 -17.83 -19.87 1.15
C LYS A 175 -16.99 -18.65 0.85
N ILE A 176 -15.67 -18.74 1.02
CA ILE A 176 -14.75 -17.77 0.49
C ILE A 176 -14.91 -17.83 -1.03
N VAL A 177 -15.61 -16.85 -1.59
CA VAL A 177 -15.75 -16.74 -3.05
C VAL A 177 -14.40 -16.23 -3.53
N ASN A 178 -13.65 -17.09 -4.21
CA ASN A 178 -12.50 -16.63 -4.98
C ASN A 178 -13.06 -15.66 -6.03
N TYR A 179 -12.60 -14.43 -6.00
CA TYR A 179 -12.83 -13.47 -7.06
C TYR A 179 -11.97 -13.90 -8.26
N GLU A 180 -12.38 -14.94 -8.95
CA GLU A 180 -11.97 -15.12 -10.33
C GLU A 180 -12.76 -14.08 -11.13
N LYS A 181 -12.01 -13.19 -11.80
CA LYS A 181 -12.60 -12.28 -12.79
C LYS A 181 -13.47 -13.12 -13.70
N PRO A 182 -14.74 -12.75 -13.96
CA PRO A 182 -15.52 -13.45 -14.98
C PRO A 182 -14.68 -13.44 -16.26
N ALA A 183 -14.53 -14.60 -16.89
CA ALA A 183 -13.96 -14.67 -18.22
C ALA A 183 -14.71 -13.66 -19.09
N GLU A 184 -14.01 -12.72 -19.70
CA GLU A 184 -14.60 -11.86 -20.72
C GLU A 184 -15.15 -12.82 -21.78
N GLU A 185 -16.48 -12.87 -21.93
CA GLU A 185 -17.11 -13.55 -23.05
C GLU A 185 -16.51 -12.92 -24.32
N GLU A 186 -15.66 -13.70 -24.98
CA GLU A 186 -15.21 -13.37 -26.33
C GLU A 186 -16.49 -13.21 -27.18
N ALA A 187 -16.80 -11.97 -27.54
CA ALA A 187 -17.87 -11.68 -28.48
C ALA A 187 -17.52 -12.41 -29.78
N GLU A 188 -18.32 -13.42 -30.13
CA GLU A 188 -18.21 -14.06 -31.42
C GLU A 188 -18.44 -12.98 -32.51
N PRO A 189 -17.60 -12.91 -33.54
CA PRO A 189 -17.82 -11.99 -34.63
C PRO A 189 -19.10 -12.42 -35.35
N GLU A 190 -20.10 -11.53 -35.40
CA GLU A 190 -21.27 -11.67 -36.26
C GLU A 190 -20.79 -11.75 -37.70
N GLU A 191 -21.17 -12.85 -38.40
CA GLU A 191 -21.02 -13.02 -39.85
C GLU A 191 -22.00 -12.12 -40.66
#